data_21d08aa2f1b934e76d15042cb81c659f
#
_entry.id   21d08aa2f1b934e76d15042cb81c659f
#
_cell.length_a   1.000
_cell.length_b   1.000
_cell.length_c   1.000
_cell.angle_alpha   90.00
_cell.angle_beta   90.00
_cell.angle_gamma   90.00
#
_symmetry.space_group_name_H-M   'P 1'
#
loop_
_entity.id
_entity.type
_entity.pdbx_description
1 polymer ?
#
loop_
_entity_poly.entity_id
_entity_poly.type
_entity_poly.pdbx_seq_one_letter_code
_entity_poly.pdbx_strand_id
1 'polypeptide(L)'
;ILGPNGFEWLPFSDFIVSYPGILIAFIFASLPFSSKDFVLKTGGRRAGEIGTYSSIAVLWQWGLGTLFALAVLSFIWPELHPGFGTLLAAGFVGGHGTAAAIGSTFMDRGWDEAQSLAMISATVGILCSIVGGMLWIRWGSQKGVTNFITPFKDLPDELRTGLIPENKRESVGSETVSPLAIDPIIFHFAIIASAAVIGYYIGIWSSDLMSDYRIPTFSLAFLVAILLKWGLKTFRGYQYIDQKISLRLCGSFTDLLVVFGITSIQIPLLIKYAFPLFGLFIVGILICWALFFYLGPIVFRENWFEKSLYTWGWVTGIMAIAIALLRIVDAKNKANILSDFAVAYFAIGPLEVLLVTLAPVLIMNGYQWGFSIVTLGAGILLLLIILFLKMRMAAECNPQDPGKPHQITDIRSE
;
A
#
# COMPACT_ATOMS: atom_id res chain seq x y z
N ILE A 1 -7.87 13.86 19.31
CA ILE A 1 -8.53 15.04 19.92
C ILE A 1 -8.96 14.73 21.36
N LEU A 2 -9.64 13.61 21.64
CA LEU A 2 -10.12 13.27 22.97
C LEU A 2 -9.09 12.58 23.88
N GLY A 3 -7.95 12.16 23.34
CA GLY A 3 -6.86 11.47 24.03
C GLY A 3 -5.84 12.42 24.68
N PRO A 4 -4.70 11.85 25.17
CA PRO A 4 -3.69 12.58 25.95
C PRO A 4 -3.03 13.74 25.20
N ASN A 5 -3.05 13.71 23.86
CA ASN A 5 -2.49 14.75 23.00
C ASN A 5 -3.52 15.81 22.57
N GLY A 6 -4.69 15.87 23.22
CA GLY A 6 -5.78 16.82 22.94
C GLY A 6 -6.49 17.25 24.21
N PHE A 7 -7.79 16.92 24.35
CA PHE A 7 -8.60 17.35 25.50
C PHE A 7 -8.42 16.48 26.76
N GLU A 8 -7.64 15.42 26.71
CA GLU A 8 -7.34 14.50 27.81
C GLU A 8 -8.61 13.82 28.45
N TRP A 9 -9.71 13.74 27.68
CA TRP A 9 -10.95 13.15 28.17
C TRP A 9 -10.88 11.62 28.25
N LEU A 10 -10.03 11.00 27.46
CA LEU A 10 -9.82 9.55 27.46
C LEU A 10 -8.46 9.22 28.09
N PRO A 11 -8.43 8.40 29.15
CA PRO A 11 -7.22 8.03 29.87
C PRO A 11 -6.45 6.96 29.07
N PHE A 12 -5.74 7.37 28.04
CA PHE A 12 -4.83 6.47 27.34
C PHE A 12 -3.46 6.44 28.04
N SER A 13 -2.82 5.28 27.98
CA SER A 13 -1.45 5.10 28.46
C SER A 13 -0.44 5.85 27.58
N ASP A 14 0.67 6.30 28.17
CA ASP A 14 1.81 6.88 27.45
C ASP A 14 2.42 5.92 26.41
N PHE A 15 2.19 4.61 26.59
CA PHE A 15 2.60 3.57 25.61
C PHE A 15 1.79 3.58 24.31
N ILE A 16 0.77 4.42 24.16
CA ILE A 16 -0.08 4.45 22.95
C ILE A 16 0.72 4.69 21.67
N VAL A 17 1.83 5.43 21.75
CA VAL A 17 2.72 5.71 20.63
C VAL A 17 3.40 4.43 20.10
N SER A 18 3.60 3.43 20.94
CA SER A 18 4.24 2.16 20.58
C SER A 18 3.27 1.14 19.95
N TYR A 19 1.96 1.27 20.16
CA TYR A 19 0.98 0.29 19.68
C TYR A 19 0.96 0.12 18.17
N PRO A 20 1.06 1.16 17.33
CA PRO A 20 1.17 1.00 15.89
C PRO A 20 2.36 0.14 15.46
N GLY A 21 3.52 0.30 16.11
CA GLY A 21 4.72 -0.52 15.87
C GLY A 21 4.54 -2.01 16.21
N ILE A 22 3.76 -2.32 17.25
CA ILE A 22 3.42 -3.70 17.62
C ILE A 22 2.42 -4.27 16.61
N LEU A 23 1.35 -3.53 16.32
CA LEU A 23 0.27 -3.99 15.43
C LEU A 23 0.77 -4.22 14.01
N ILE A 24 1.72 -3.43 13.51
CA ILE A 24 2.28 -3.64 12.18
C ILE A 24 3.03 -4.98 12.10
N ALA A 25 3.70 -5.42 13.16
CA ALA A 25 4.34 -6.74 13.17
C ALA A 25 3.32 -7.87 13.07
N PHE A 26 2.15 -7.76 13.74
CA PHE A 26 1.04 -8.72 13.61
C PHE A 26 0.42 -8.69 12.21
N ILE A 27 0.26 -7.52 11.60
CA ILE A 27 -0.25 -7.38 10.22
C ILE A 27 0.69 -8.13 9.27
N PHE A 28 1.99 -7.82 9.30
CA PHE A 28 2.97 -8.46 8.42
C PHE A 28 3.11 -9.96 8.67
N ALA A 29 3.02 -10.41 9.92
CA ALA A 29 2.98 -11.82 10.25
C ALA A 29 1.73 -12.54 9.71
N SER A 30 0.59 -11.84 9.56
CA SER A 30 -0.65 -12.41 9.05
C SER A 30 -0.71 -12.50 7.52
N LEU A 31 0.03 -11.64 6.78
CA LEU A 31 -0.04 -11.56 5.33
C LEU A 31 0.22 -12.90 4.61
N PRO A 32 1.26 -13.70 4.94
CA PRO A 32 1.48 -14.97 4.28
C PRO A 32 0.33 -15.96 4.44
N PHE A 33 -0.38 -15.92 5.58
CA PHE A 33 -1.51 -16.81 5.86
C PHE A 33 -2.83 -16.31 5.24
N SER A 34 -2.94 -15.01 4.97
CA SER A 34 -4.14 -14.37 4.40
C SER A 34 -4.23 -14.50 2.88
N SER A 35 -3.11 -14.77 2.19
CA SER A 35 -3.04 -14.82 0.74
C SER A 35 -3.12 -16.25 0.19
N LYS A 36 -3.89 -16.42 -0.90
CA LYS A 36 -3.86 -17.66 -1.68
C LYS A 36 -2.48 -17.85 -2.32
N ASP A 37 -2.07 -19.11 -2.49
CA ASP A 37 -0.87 -19.41 -3.25
C ASP A 37 -1.08 -18.96 -4.70
N PHE A 38 -0.11 -18.20 -5.19
CA PHE A 38 -0.18 -17.59 -6.49
C PHE A 38 0.04 -18.62 -7.61
N VAL A 39 -0.87 -18.66 -8.58
CA VAL A 39 -0.68 -19.36 -9.84
C VAL A 39 -0.42 -18.31 -10.91
N LEU A 40 0.83 -18.20 -11.35
CA LEU A 40 1.34 -17.22 -12.34
C LEU A 40 0.62 -17.25 -13.72
N LYS A 41 -0.38 -18.08 -13.92
CA LYS A 41 -0.97 -18.36 -15.25
C LYS A 41 -1.90 -17.28 -15.80
N THR A 42 -2.27 -16.24 -15.05
CA THR A 42 -3.29 -15.26 -15.49
C THR A 42 -2.84 -13.80 -15.55
N GLY A 43 -1.55 -13.52 -15.40
CA GLY A 43 -0.99 -12.17 -15.53
C GLY A 43 -0.89 -11.72 -16.97
N GLY A 44 -2.01 -11.30 -17.57
CA GLY A 44 -2.02 -10.73 -18.90
C GLY A 44 -1.40 -9.32 -18.94
N ARG A 45 -1.23 -8.79 -20.15
CA ARG A 45 -0.71 -7.45 -20.43
C ARG A 45 -1.35 -6.34 -19.59
N ARG A 46 -2.68 -6.42 -19.30
CA ARG A 46 -3.42 -5.44 -18.50
C ARG A 46 -2.89 -5.34 -17.06
N ALA A 47 -2.63 -6.48 -16.42
CA ALA A 47 -2.00 -6.52 -15.12
C ALA A 47 -0.56 -5.97 -15.14
N GLY A 48 0.20 -6.23 -16.22
CA GLY A 48 1.53 -5.65 -16.44
C GLY A 48 1.50 -4.13 -16.56
N GLU A 49 0.54 -3.56 -17.29
CA GLU A 49 0.35 -2.10 -17.40
C GLU A 49 0.07 -1.46 -16.03
N ILE A 50 -0.88 -2.03 -15.26
CA ILE A 50 -1.20 -1.55 -13.90
C ILE A 50 0.00 -1.72 -12.97
N GLY A 51 0.67 -2.87 -13.02
CA GLY A 51 1.83 -3.17 -12.19
C GLY A 51 2.99 -2.20 -12.43
N THR A 52 3.33 -1.93 -13.68
CA THR A 52 4.40 -1.00 -14.03
C THR A 52 4.05 0.43 -13.63
N TYR A 53 2.82 0.88 -13.92
CA TYR A 53 2.35 2.22 -13.53
C TYR A 53 2.40 2.40 -12.01
N SER A 54 1.88 1.42 -11.27
CA SER A 54 1.88 1.45 -9.80
C SER A 54 3.29 1.40 -9.22
N SER A 55 4.18 0.59 -9.78
CA SER A 55 5.58 0.53 -9.34
C SER A 55 6.32 1.85 -9.58
N ILE A 56 6.06 2.53 -10.71
CA ILE A 56 6.60 3.88 -10.97
C ILE A 56 6.09 4.86 -9.90
N ALA A 57 4.79 4.81 -9.58
CA ALA A 57 4.21 5.69 -8.57
C ALA A 57 4.82 5.48 -7.18
N VAL A 58 5.03 4.23 -6.77
CA VAL A 58 5.73 3.88 -5.52
C VAL A 58 7.15 4.44 -5.53
N LEU A 59 7.94 4.07 -6.53
CA LEU A 59 9.35 4.45 -6.62
C LEU A 59 9.54 5.98 -6.65
N TRP A 60 8.68 6.70 -7.36
CA TRP A 60 8.78 8.16 -7.44
C TRP A 60 8.36 8.86 -6.16
N GLN A 61 7.37 8.34 -5.43
CA GLN A 61 7.05 8.92 -4.13
C GLN A 61 8.21 8.74 -3.13
N TRP A 62 8.83 7.55 -3.08
CA TRP A 62 10.03 7.33 -2.26
C TRP A 62 11.20 8.20 -2.70
N GLY A 63 11.49 8.23 -4.00
CA GLY A 63 12.64 8.93 -4.55
C GLY A 63 12.49 10.46 -4.54
N LEU A 64 11.40 11.00 -5.13
CA LEU A 64 11.19 12.45 -5.20
C LEU A 64 10.89 13.07 -3.83
N GLY A 65 10.15 12.36 -2.96
CA GLY A 65 9.91 12.82 -1.60
C GLY A 65 11.22 12.99 -0.83
N THR A 66 12.09 11.97 -0.89
CA THR A 66 13.41 12.02 -0.24
C THR A 66 14.30 13.08 -0.89
N LEU A 67 14.36 13.14 -2.23
CA LEU A 67 15.15 14.14 -2.95
C LEU A 67 14.72 15.57 -2.61
N PHE A 68 13.42 15.84 -2.62
CA PHE A 68 12.88 17.15 -2.29
C PHE A 68 13.22 17.57 -0.85
N ALA A 69 13.09 16.66 0.09
CA ALA A 69 13.45 16.93 1.48
C ALA A 69 14.93 17.24 1.63
N LEU A 70 15.81 16.47 0.98
CA LEU A 70 17.25 16.68 1.05
C LEU A 70 17.73 17.91 0.32
N ALA A 71 17.18 18.22 -0.87
CA ALA A 71 17.66 19.30 -1.71
C ALA A 71 17.02 20.65 -1.40
N VAL A 72 15.77 20.65 -0.93
CA VAL A 72 15.00 21.90 -0.72
C VAL A 72 14.67 22.10 0.75
N LEU A 73 14.03 21.13 1.41
CA LEU A 73 13.58 21.34 2.78
C LEU A 73 14.75 21.47 3.75
N SER A 74 15.79 20.63 3.64
CA SER A 74 16.97 20.71 4.51
C SER A 74 17.79 21.99 4.28
N PHE A 75 17.66 22.65 3.11
CA PHE A 75 18.27 23.96 2.89
C PHE A 75 17.55 25.07 3.66
N ILE A 76 16.20 24.96 3.78
CA ILE A 76 15.38 25.95 4.49
C ILE A 76 15.35 25.65 5.99
N TRP A 77 15.28 24.36 6.36
CA TRP A 77 15.27 23.83 7.73
C TRP A 77 16.39 22.81 7.93
N PRO A 78 17.62 23.28 8.24
CA PRO A 78 18.79 22.38 8.38
C PRO A 78 18.68 21.33 9.50
N GLU A 79 17.78 21.55 10.46
CA GLU A 79 17.51 20.66 11.58
C GLU A 79 16.62 19.46 11.23
N LEU A 80 16.09 19.40 10.00
CA LEU A 80 15.24 18.27 9.59
C LEU A 80 16.04 16.98 9.53
N HIS A 81 15.44 15.92 10.09
CA HIS A 81 16.02 14.58 10.02
C HIS A 81 16.17 14.10 8.56
N PRO A 82 17.28 13.45 8.17
CA PRO A 82 17.51 12.99 6.78
C PRO A 82 16.40 12.08 6.23
N GLY A 83 15.67 11.38 7.12
CA GLY A 83 14.52 10.55 6.79
C GLY A 83 13.23 11.31 6.52
N PHE A 84 13.19 12.65 6.71
CA PHE A 84 11.95 13.42 6.62
C PHE A 84 11.20 13.22 5.28
N GLY A 85 11.92 13.14 4.18
CA GLY A 85 11.31 12.93 2.86
C GLY A 85 10.62 11.60 2.67
N THR A 86 11.01 10.56 3.42
CA THR A 86 10.36 9.24 3.35
C THR A 86 8.96 9.25 3.94
N LEU A 87 8.63 10.24 4.79
CA LEU A 87 7.30 10.40 5.36
C LEU A 87 6.23 10.54 4.28
N LEU A 88 6.57 11.10 3.11
CA LEU A 88 5.64 11.20 1.98
C LEU A 88 5.16 9.81 1.54
N ALA A 89 6.08 8.95 1.13
CA ALA A 89 5.73 7.61 0.64
C ALA A 89 5.17 6.72 1.75
N ALA A 90 5.73 6.83 2.96
CA ALA A 90 5.25 6.09 4.13
C ALA A 90 3.77 6.38 4.42
N GLY A 91 3.35 7.65 4.32
CA GLY A 91 1.97 8.04 4.60
C GLY A 91 1.04 7.91 3.40
N PHE A 92 1.48 8.32 2.22
CA PHE A 92 0.66 8.33 1.01
C PHE A 92 0.47 6.90 0.45
N VAL A 93 1.49 6.35 -0.22
CA VAL A 93 1.34 5.03 -0.86
C VAL A 93 1.20 3.89 0.14
N GLY A 94 1.83 4.02 1.31
CA GLY A 94 1.80 2.98 2.32
C GLY A 94 0.65 3.08 3.33
N GLY A 95 0.04 4.26 3.47
CA GLY A 95 -0.98 4.52 4.47
C GLY A 95 -0.50 4.31 5.91
N HIS A 96 -1.43 4.14 6.85
CA HIS A 96 -1.09 4.01 8.28
C HIS A 96 -0.21 2.79 8.60
N GLY A 97 -0.32 1.70 7.82
CA GLY A 97 0.50 0.50 8.00
C GLY A 97 1.98 0.78 7.77
N THR A 98 2.32 1.32 6.62
CA THR A 98 3.71 1.68 6.28
C THR A 98 4.20 2.83 7.14
N ALA A 99 3.34 3.80 7.46
CA ALA A 99 3.66 4.88 8.39
C ALA A 99 4.06 4.34 9.77
N ALA A 100 3.36 3.32 10.28
CA ALA A 100 3.71 2.65 11.52
C ALA A 100 5.06 1.93 11.42
N ALA A 101 5.29 1.21 10.31
CA ALA A 101 6.54 0.48 10.10
C ALA A 101 7.76 1.42 10.03
N ILE A 102 7.66 2.46 9.23
CA ILE A 102 8.74 3.46 9.05
C ILE A 102 8.94 4.28 10.31
N GLY A 103 7.84 4.77 10.91
CA GLY A 103 7.89 5.59 12.12
C GLY A 103 8.50 4.84 13.30
N SER A 104 8.08 3.60 13.57
CA SER A 104 8.65 2.79 14.64
C SER A 104 10.12 2.45 14.39
N THR A 105 10.49 2.15 13.14
CA THR A 105 11.88 1.84 12.80
C THR A 105 12.81 3.04 12.99
N PHE A 106 12.38 4.25 12.63
CA PHE A 106 13.17 5.46 12.88
C PHE A 106 13.19 5.82 14.38
N MET A 107 12.09 5.63 15.09
CA MET A 107 12.00 5.85 16.53
C MET A 107 12.97 4.93 17.29
N ASP A 108 13.02 3.64 16.94
CA ASP A 108 13.98 2.67 17.50
C ASP A 108 15.45 3.06 17.24
N ARG A 109 15.70 3.98 16.31
CA ARG A 109 17.01 4.47 15.91
C ARG A 109 17.29 5.92 16.33
N GLY A 110 16.49 6.47 17.23
CA GLY A 110 16.72 7.76 17.86
C GLY A 110 16.03 8.96 17.21
N TRP A 111 15.09 8.74 16.27
CA TRP A 111 14.21 9.80 15.80
C TRP A 111 12.83 9.68 16.43
N ASP A 112 12.69 10.16 17.67
CA ASP A 112 11.50 9.98 18.52
C ASP A 112 10.20 10.53 17.91
N GLU A 113 10.30 11.58 17.08
CA GLU A 113 9.16 12.24 16.47
C GLU A 113 8.61 11.47 15.23
N ALA A 114 9.39 10.51 14.69
CA ALA A 114 9.12 9.86 13.42
C ALA A 114 7.74 9.19 13.35
N GLN A 115 7.35 8.50 14.42
CA GLN A 115 6.06 7.78 14.49
C GLN A 115 4.88 8.75 14.32
N SER A 116 4.89 9.85 15.07
CA SER A 116 3.82 10.86 15.00
C SER A 116 3.77 11.53 13.63
N LEU A 117 4.93 11.93 13.09
CA LEU A 117 5.02 12.57 11.77
C LEU A 117 4.57 11.64 10.63
N ALA A 118 4.91 10.36 10.70
CA ALA A 118 4.46 9.37 9.72
C ALA A 118 2.94 9.17 9.77
N MET A 119 2.34 9.13 10.98
CA MET A 119 0.89 9.03 11.15
C MET A 119 0.15 10.28 10.65
N ILE A 120 0.73 11.48 10.84
CA ILE A 120 0.22 12.72 10.24
C ILE A 120 0.20 12.60 8.73
N SER A 121 1.29 12.14 8.13
CA SER A 121 1.39 11.97 6.68
C SER A 121 0.33 11.00 6.15
N ALA A 122 0.11 9.86 6.82
CA ALA A 122 -0.91 8.89 6.43
C ALA A 122 -2.33 9.46 6.52
N THR A 123 -2.62 10.22 7.57
CA THR A 123 -3.93 10.85 7.76
C THR A 123 -4.20 11.89 6.66
N VAL A 124 -3.21 12.73 6.36
CA VAL A 124 -3.31 13.71 5.27
C VAL A 124 -3.42 13.02 3.92
N GLY A 125 -2.66 11.93 3.69
CA GLY A 125 -2.75 11.12 2.48
C GLY A 125 -4.17 10.61 2.22
N ILE A 126 -4.83 10.03 3.23
CA ILE A 126 -6.23 9.58 3.13
C ILE A 126 -7.17 10.73 2.78
N LEU A 127 -7.03 11.90 3.41
CA LEU A 127 -7.85 13.06 3.09
C LEU A 127 -7.63 13.52 1.64
N CYS A 128 -6.38 13.57 1.18
CA CYS A 128 -6.03 13.90 -0.20
C CYS A 128 -6.59 12.85 -1.19
N SER A 129 -6.58 11.58 -0.81
CA SER A 129 -7.14 10.49 -1.60
C SER A 129 -8.63 10.69 -1.86
N ILE A 130 -9.40 10.93 -0.80
CA ILE A 130 -10.86 11.10 -0.88
C ILE A 130 -11.21 12.40 -1.62
N VAL A 131 -10.68 13.54 -1.16
CA VAL A 131 -11.02 14.85 -1.73
C VAL A 131 -10.56 14.93 -3.18
N GLY A 132 -9.30 14.57 -3.46
CA GLY A 132 -8.76 14.56 -4.83
C GLY A 132 -9.52 13.59 -5.72
N GLY A 133 -9.77 12.36 -5.25
CA GLY A 133 -10.54 11.36 -6.01
C GLY A 133 -11.93 11.85 -6.40
N MET A 134 -12.65 12.51 -5.47
CA MET A 134 -13.95 13.10 -5.77
C MET A 134 -13.87 14.26 -6.78
N LEU A 135 -12.83 15.09 -6.69
CA LEU A 135 -12.59 16.15 -7.68
C LEU A 135 -12.33 15.57 -9.07
N TRP A 136 -11.52 14.50 -9.17
CA TRP A 136 -11.25 13.81 -10.43
C TRP A 136 -12.49 13.14 -11.01
N ILE A 137 -13.32 12.50 -10.19
CA ILE A 137 -14.60 11.93 -10.62
C ILE A 137 -15.51 13.01 -11.21
N ARG A 138 -15.65 14.14 -10.51
CA ARG A 138 -16.43 15.29 -11.01
C ARG A 138 -15.89 15.81 -12.33
N TRP A 139 -14.59 16.02 -12.43
CA TRP A 139 -13.93 16.47 -13.66
C TRP A 139 -14.11 15.46 -14.79
N GLY A 140 -13.86 14.17 -14.54
CA GLY A 140 -13.98 13.11 -15.54
C GLY A 140 -15.41 12.95 -16.06
N SER A 141 -16.40 13.04 -15.17
CA SER A 141 -17.81 13.03 -15.54
C SER A 141 -18.19 14.21 -16.43
N GLN A 142 -17.72 15.43 -16.10
CA GLN A 142 -17.99 16.62 -16.91
C GLN A 142 -17.30 16.59 -18.27
N LYS A 143 -16.12 15.97 -18.36
CA LYS A 143 -15.36 15.82 -19.62
C LYS A 143 -15.78 14.60 -20.45
N GLY A 144 -16.65 13.74 -19.92
CA GLY A 144 -17.10 12.52 -20.61
C GLY A 144 -16.01 11.47 -20.81
N VAL A 145 -14.96 11.48 -19.96
CA VAL A 145 -13.86 10.49 -20.03
C VAL A 145 -14.09 9.25 -19.16
N THR A 146 -15.20 9.21 -18.42
CA THR A 146 -15.63 8.08 -17.61
C THR A 146 -16.49 7.14 -18.46
N ASN A 147 -16.17 5.82 -18.45
CA ASN A 147 -16.84 4.85 -19.30
C ASN A 147 -18.06 4.18 -18.64
N PHE A 148 -18.12 4.11 -17.31
CA PHE A 148 -19.06 3.25 -16.59
C PHE A 148 -19.78 3.94 -15.42
N ILE A 149 -19.83 5.27 -15.41
CA ILE A 149 -20.46 6.02 -14.31
C ILE A 149 -21.89 5.54 -14.07
N THR A 150 -22.21 5.19 -12.84
CA THR A 150 -23.54 4.75 -12.43
C THR A 150 -24.16 5.83 -11.54
N PRO A 151 -25.40 6.29 -11.82
CA PRO A 151 -26.11 7.21 -10.93
C PRO A 151 -26.16 6.66 -9.49
N PHE A 152 -26.06 7.52 -8.49
CA PHE A 152 -26.03 7.11 -7.08
C PHE A 152 -27.23 6.22 -6.69
N LYS A 153 -28.40 6.51 -7.24
CA LYS A 153 -29.63 5.72 -7.01
C LYS A 153 -29.55 4.29 -7.51
N ASP A 154 -28.69 4.02 -8.50
CA ASP A 154 -28.54 2.72 -9.14
C ASP A 154 -27.34 1.93 -8.57
N LEU A 155 -26.65 2.50 -7.55
CA LEU A 155 -25.61 1.78 -6.81
C LEU A 155 -26.21 0.64 -5.99
N PRO A 156 -25.52 -0.51 -5.87
CA PRO A 156 -25.92 -1.59 -4.99
C PRO A 156 -26.15 -1.10 -3.54
N ASP A 157 -27.18 -1.65 -2.87
CA ASP A 157 -27.56 -1.23 -1.52
C ASP A 157 -26.41 -1.32 -0.52
N GLU A 158 -25.56 -2.34 -0.62
CA GLU A 158 -24.39 -2.51 0.22
C GLU A 158 -23.38 -1.35 0.10
N LEU A 159 -23.29 -0.70 -1.06
CA LEU A 159 -22.42 0.46 -1.26
C LEU A 159 -23.05 1.76 -0.76
N ARG A 160 -24.37 1.82 -0.79
CA ARG A 160 -25.13 3.01 -0.40
C ARG A 160 -25.37 3.08 1.10
N THR A 161 -25.60 1.93 1.74
CA THR A 161 -25.95 1.83 3.17
C THR A 161 -24.81 1.31 4.05
N GLY A 162 -23.80 0.64 3.45
CA GLY A 162 -22.75 -0.07 4.18
C GLY A 162 -23.22 -1.40 4.78
N LEU A 163 -24.47 -1.82 4.55
CA LEU A 163 -25.03 -3.05 5.09
C LEU A 163 -25.09 -4.13 4.03
N ILE A 164 -24.66 -5.34 4.38
CA ILE A 164 -24.72 -6.51 3.48
C ILE A 164 -26.08 -7.17 3.62
N PRO A 165 -26.88 -7.30 2.53
CA PRO A 165 -28.15 -8.01 2.52
C PRO A 165 -27.98 -9.47 2.98
N GLU A 166 -28.99 -10.05 3.61
CA GLU A 166 -28.92 -11.39 4.20
C GLU A 166 -28.48 -12.48 3.21
N ASN A 167 -29.00 -12.41 1.99
CA ASN A 167 -28.69 -13.36 0.91
C ASN A 167 -27.26 -13.24 0.36
N LYS A 168 -26.48 -12.19 0.75
CA LYS A 168 -25.10 -11.94 0.32
C LYS A 168 -24.11 -12.07 1.49
N ARG A 169 -24.58 -12.40 2.70
CA ARG A 169 -23.69 -12.57 3.86
C ARG A 169 -22.83 -13.80 3.70
N GLU A 170 -21.52 -13.62 3.77
CA GLU A 170 -20.56 -14.72 3.75
C GLU A 170 -20.11 -15.08 5.15
N SER A 171 -19.73 -16.36 5.35
CA SER A 171 -19.08 -16.83 6.57
C SER A 171 -17.77 -16.08 6.81
N VAL A 172 -17.48 -15.74 8.07
CA VAL A 172 -16.23 -15.12 8.51
C VAL A 172 -15.04 -16.06 8.35
N GLY A 173 -15.26 -17.37 8.45
CA GLY A 173 -14.27 -18.43 8.30
C GLY A 173 -14.89 -19.80 8.57
N SER A 174 -14.05 -20.83 8.59
CA SER A 174 -14.42 -22.22 8.87
C SER A 174 -13.71 -22.71 10.13
N GLU A 175 -14.38 -23.50 10.93
CA GLU A 175 -13.79 -24.18 12.08
C GLU A 175 -12.86 -25.30 11.59
N THR A 176 -11.57 -25.07 11.62
CA THR A 176 -10.54 -26.05 11.24
C THR A 176 -10.00 -26.84 12.42
N VAL A 177 -10.27 -26.37 13.63
CA VAL A 177 -9.96 -27.02 14.90
C VAL A 177 -11.23 -27.08 15.76
N SER A 178 -11.33 -28.07 16.64
CA SER A 178 -12.51 -28.23 17.49
C SER A 178 -12.56 -27.11 18.55
N PRO A 179 -13.67 -26.36 18.66
CA PRO A 179 -13.85 -25.36 19.71
C PRO A 179 -13.78 -25.90 21.14
N LEU A 180 -13.95 -27.22 21.31
CA LEU A 180 -13.77 -27.89 22.60
C LEU A 180 -12.31 -27.91 23.07
N ALA A 181 -11.37 -27.85 22.13
CA ALA A 181 -9.93 -27.82 22.43
C ALA A 181 -9.38 -26.40 22.48
N ILE A 182 -9.68 -25.59 21.46
CA ILE A 182 -9.24 -24.19 21.33
C ILE A 182 -10.17 -23.47 20.36
N ASP A 183 -10.52 -22.23 20.68
CA ASP A 183 -11.27 -21.38 19.76
C ASP A 183 -10.50 -21.19 18.44
N PRO A 184 -11.15 -21.37 17.26
CA PRO A 184 -10.49 -21.26 15.95
C PRO A 184 -9.84 -19.90 15.70
N ILE A 185 -10.42 -18.80 16.19
CA ILE A 185 -9.85 -17.46 16.03
C ILE A 185 -8.55 -17.34 16.86
N ILE A 186 -8.58 -17.82 18.11
CA ILE A 186 -7.41 -17.81 19.00
C ILE A 186 -6.30 -18.72 18.48
N PHE A 187 -6.65 -19.85 17.87
CA PHE A 187 -5.67 -20.73 17.23
C PHE A 187 -4.89 -19.99 16.11
N HIS A 188 -5.60 -19.31 15.21
CA HIS A 188 -4.97 -18.54 14.13
C HIS A 188 -4.19 -17.35 14.67
N PHE A 189 -4.75 -16.64 15.67
CA PHE A 189 -4.06 -15.56 16.37
C PHE A 189 -2.74 -16.03 16.99
N ALA A 190 -2.72 -17.19 17.65
CA ALA A 190 -1.53 -17.75 18.28
C ALA A 190 -0.41 -18.04 17.25
N ILE A 191 -0.75 -18.52 16.05
CA ILE A 191 0.22 -18.76 14.99
C ILE A 191 0.81 -17.43 14.49
N ILE A 192 -0.03 -16.43 14.26
CA ILE A 192 0.39 -15.09 13.85
C ILE A 192 1.26 -14.43 14.94
N ALA A 193 0.82 -14.52 16.19
CA ALA A 193 1.55 -14.01 17.35
C ALA A 193 2.92 -14.68 17.50
N SER A 194 2.99 -16.01 17.31
CA SER A 194 4.26 -16.73 17.35
C SER A 194 5.24 -16.20 16.30
N ALA A 195 4.79 -15.92 15.07
CA ALA A 195 5.64 -15.34 14.04
C ALA A 195 6.12 -13.94 14.43
N ALA A 196 5.25 -13.10 14.97
CA ALA A 196 5.58 -11.75 15.39
C ALA A 196 6.59 -11.75 16.55
N VAL A 197 6.37 -12.61 17.56
CA VAL A 197 7.25 -12.73 18.75
C VAL A 197 8.62 -13.29 18.37
N ILE A 198 8.66 -14.34 17.54
CA ILE A 198 9.95 -14.89 17.05
C ILE A 198 10.70 -13.82 16.25
N GLY A 199 10.00 -13.09 15.36
CA GLY A 199 10.59 -11.98 14.61
C GLY A 199 11.17 -10.89 15.51
N TYR A 200 10.48 -10.54 16.59
CA TYR A 200 10.96 -9.58 17.59
C TYR A 200 12.24 -10.04 18.25
N TYR A 201 12.31 -11.29 18.74
CA TYR A 201 13.52 -11.82 19.38
C TYR A 201 14.69 -11.98 18.40
N ILE A 202 14.43 -12.37 17.14
CA ILE A 202 15.46 -12.37 16.09
C ILE A 202 15.98 -10.94 15.86
N GLY A 203 15.11 -9.92 15.90
CA GLY A 203 15.48 -8.51 15.79
C GLY A 203 16.43 -8.07 16.91
N ILE A 204 16.15 -8.43 18.15
CA ILE A 204 17.04 -8.17 19.29
C ILE A 204 18.38 -8.90 19.10
N TRP A 205 18.33 -10.19 18.84
CA TRP A 205 19.55 -10.97 18.65
C TRP A 205 20.41 -10.46 17.48
N SER A 206 19.79 -10.01 16.38
CA SER A 206 20.52 -9.46 15.25
C SER A 206 21.21 -8.13 15.57
N SER A 207 20.63 -7.31 16.45
CA SER A 207 21.28 -6.07 16.90
C SER A 207 22.52 -6.32 17.74
N ASP A 208 22.51 -7.36 18.56
CA ASP A 208 23.66 -7.75 19.38
C ASP A 208 24.82 -8.30 18.53
N LEU A 209 24.49 -8.97 17.41
CA LEU A 209 25.48 -9.59 16.54
C LEU A 209 26.09 -8.61 15.51
N MET A 210 25.32 -7.63 15.03
CA MET A 210 25.69 -6.79 13.87
C MET A 210 26.02 -5.34 14.24
N SER A 211 26.38 -5.06 15.50
CA SER A 211 26.86 -3.74 15.98
C SER A 211 26.10 -2.57 15.34
N ASP A 212 24.87 -2.27 15.84
CA ASP A 212 23.97 -1.20 15.40
C ASP A 212 23.00 -1.50 14.24
N TYR A 213 23.05 -2.69 13.64
CA TYR A 213 22.13 -3.07 12.56
C TYR A 213 20.92 -3.86 13.09
N ARG A 214 19.89 -3.19 13.58
CA ARG A 214 18.62 -3.83 13.92
C ARG A 214 17.71 -3.92 12.68
N ILE A 215 17.39 -5.15 12.27
CA ILE A 215 16.40 -5.38 11.21
C ILE A 215 15.01 -5.06 11.77
N PRO A 216 14.14 -4.34 11.02
CA PRO A 216 12.80 -3.99 11.49
C PRO A 216 11.97 -5.22 11.87
N THR A 217 11.34 -5.17 13.05
CA THR A 217 10.57 -6.30 13.60
C THR A 217 9.48 -6.80 12.67
N PHE A 218 8.76 -5.90 11.98
CA PHE A 218 7.71 -6.28 11.04
C PHE A 218 8.24 -7.11 9.86
N SER A 219 9.43 -6.78 9.34
CA SER A 219 10.06 -7.52 8.25
C SER A 219 10.46 -8.92 8.68
N LEU A 220 11.04 -9.05 9.89
CA LEU A 220 11.38 -10.35 10.47
C LEU A 220 10.12 -11.18 10.75
N ALA A 221 9.07 -10.57 11.29
CA ALA A 221 7.79 -11.23 11.51
C ALA A 221 7.20 -11.79 10.20
N PHE A 222 7.30 -11.03 9.11
CA PHE A 222 6.88 -11.47 7.77
C PHE A 222 7.71 -12.66 7.27
N LEU A 223 9.04 -12.60 7.38
CA LEU A 223 9.93 -13.70 6.98
C LEU A 223 9.69 -14.96 7.80
N VAL A 224 9.55 -14.83 9.12
CA VAL A 224 9.23 -15.95 10.01
C VAL A 224 7.88 -16.56 9.65
N ALA A 225 6.86 -15.74 9.34
CA ALA A 225 5.55 -16.21 8.91
C ALA A 225 5.61 -16.99 7.58
N ILE A 226 6.45 -16.56 6.63
CA ILE A 226 6.71 -17.33 5.40
C ILE A 226 7.33 -18.70 5.71
N LEU A 227 8.35 -18.72 6.59
CA LEU A 227 9.01 -19.96 6.99
C LEU A 227 8.04 -20.90 7.74
N LEU A 228 7.22 -20.36 8.65
CA LEU A 228 6.18 -21.13 9.34
C LEU A 228 5.14 -21.68 8.36
N LYS A 229 4.67 -20.87 7.40
CA LYS A 229 3.77 -21.33 6.34
C LYS A 229 4.37 -22.47 5.52
N TRP A 230 5.64 -22.33 5.13
CA TRP A 230 6.37 -23.36 4.40
C TRP A 230 6.50 -24.64 5.23
N GLY A 231 6.88 -24.55 6.51
CA GLY A 231 6.94 -25.66 7.43
C GLY A 231 5.60 -26.35 7.62
N LEU A 232 4.52 -25.59 7.87
CA LEU A 232 3.17 -26.13 8.01
C LEU A 232 2.72 -26.86 6.74
N LYS A 233 3.07 -26.39 5.54
CA LYS A 233 2.79 -27.11 4.28
C LYS A 233 3.57 -28.41 4.19
N THR A 234 4.86 -28.39 4.51
CA THR A 234 5.74 -29.57 4.45
C THR A 234 5.28 -30.66 5.40
N PHE A 235 4.87 -30.30 6.61
CA PHE A 235 4.40 -31.25 7.64
C PHE A 235 2.88 -31.46 7.64
N ARG A 236 2.18 -31.06 6.56
CA ARG A 236 0.71 -31.20 6.40
C ARG A 236 -0.13 -30.50 7.46
N GLY A 237 0.44 -29.59 8.26
CA GLY A 237 -0.28 -28.78 9.25
C GLY A 237 -1.08 -27.62 8.63
N TYR A 238 -0.77 -27.24 7.38
CA TYR A 238 -1.43 -26.12 6.72
C TYR A 238 -2.94 -26.32 6.48
N GLN A 239 -3.41 -27.55 6.48
CA GLN A 239 -4.84 -27.88 6.39
C GLN A 239 -5.69 -27.34 7.55
N TYR A 240 -5.04 -27.04 8.69
CA TYR A 240 -5.71 -26.44 9.86
C TYR A 240 -5.75 -24.91 9.80
N ILE A 241 -5.20 -24.29 8.76
CA ILE A 241 -5.20 -22.83 8.58
C ILE A 241 -6.36 -22.41 7.68
N ASP A 242 -7.31 -21.68 8.25
CA ASP A 242 -8.36 -21.00 7.49
C ASP A 242 -7.88 -19.61 7.04
N GLN A 243 -7.91 -19.42 5.74
CA GLN A 243 -7.45 -18.19 5.10
C GLN A 243 -8.35 -16.99 5.38
N LYS A 244 -9.68 -17.23 5.50
CA LYS A 244 -10.65 -16.17 5.79
C LYS A 244 -10.45 -15.65 7.22
N ILE A 245 -10.24 -16.53 8.20
CA ILE A 245 -9.94 -16.13 9.59
C ILE A 245 -8.65 -15.32 9.64
N SER A 246 -7.58 -15.80 8.99
CA SER A 246 -6.30 -15.07 8.93
C SER A 246 -6.46 -13.67 8.29
N LEU A 247 -7.24 -13.56 7.21
CA LEU A 247 -7.55 -12.30 6.55
C LEU A 247 -8.35 -11.35 7.46
N ARG A 248 -9.30 -11.86 8.22
CA ARG A 248 -10.10 -11.08 9.18
C ARG A 248 -9.24 -10.56 10.33
N LEU A 249 -8.35 -11.40 10.87
CA LEU A 249 -7.39 -10.97 11.89
C LEU A 249 -6.46 -9.86 11.36
N CYS A 250 -5.93 -10.01 10.13
CA CYS A 250 -5.14 -8.99 9.47
C CYS A 250 -5.91 -7.66 9.36
N GLY A 251 -7.17 -7.71 8.92
CA GLY A 251 -8.06 -6.55 8.85
C GLY A 251 -8.29 -5.92 10.22
N SER A 252 -8.59 -6.72 11.25
CA SER A 252 -8.81 -6.22 12.61
C SER A 252 -7.57 -5.53 13.19
N PHE A 253 -6.38 -6.11 12.98
CA PHE A 253 -5.12 -5.45 13.39
C PHE A 253 -4.90 -4.14 12.63
N THR A 254 -5.28 -4.08 11.35
CA THR A 254 -5.17 -2.86 10.53
C THR A 254 -6.11 -1.77 11.06
N ASP A 255 -7.37 -2.10 11.37
CA ASP A 255 -8.33 -1.14 11.91
C ASP A 255 -7.87 -0.60 13.27
N LEU A 256 -7.39 -1.48 14.16
CA LEU A 256 -6.81 -1.08 15.45
C LEU A 256 -5.56 -0.20 15.26
N LEU A 257 -4.70 -0.55 14.29
CA LEU A 257 -3.51 0.24 13.97
C LEU A 257 -3.89 1.66 13.54
N VAL A 258 -4.91 1.81 12.70
CA VAL A 258 -5.40 3.13 12.27
C VAL A 258 -5.90 3.95 13.46
N VAL A 259 -6.71 3.34 14.33
CA VAL A 259 -7.24 4.01 15.54
C VAL A 259 -6.10 4.46 16.45
N PHE A 260 -5.20 3.55 16.83
CA PHE A 260 -4.08 3.88 17.70
C PHE A 260 -3.08 4.82 17.02
N GLY A 261 -2.86 4.67 15.71
CA GLY A 261 -2.01 5.56 14.93
C GLY A 261 -2.50 6.99 14.94
N ILE A 262 -3.79 7.23 14.66
CA ILE A 262 -4.37 8.57 14.72
C ILE A 262 -4.33 9.12 16.15
N THR A 263 -4.60 8.28 17.14
CA THR A 263 -4.60 8.70 18.56
C THR A 263 -3.18 9.03 19.06
N SER A 264 -2.15 8.42 18.49
CA SER A 264 -0.74 8.68 18.84
C SER A 264 -0.19 9.98 18.25
N ILE A 265 -0.91 10.66 17.35
CA ILE A 265 -0.50 11.93 16.75
C ILE A 265 -0.36 13.01 17.82
N GLN A 266 0.84 13.58 17.91
CA GLN A 266 1.14 14.68 18.79
C GLN A 266 0.90 16.01 18.07
N ILE A 267 -0.14 16.76 18.50
CA ILE A 267 -0.52 18.05 17.91
C ILE A 267 0.63 19.08 17.92
N PRO A 268 1.42 19.19 18.99
CA PRO A 268 2.58 20.09 18.99
C PRO A 268 3.59 19.81 17.87
N LEU A 269 3.82 18.55 17.53
CA LEU A 269 4.69 18.18 16.42
C LEU A 269 4.10 18.56 15.06
N LEU A 270 2.78 18.40 14.90
CA LEU A 270 2.08 18.87 13.70
C LEU A 270 2.29 20.37 13.49
N ILE A 271 2.18 21.17 14.56
CA ILE A 271 2.39 22.62 14.49
C ILE A 271 3.85 22.94 14.22
N LYS A 272 4.80 22.30 14.91
CA LYS A 272 6.25 22.51 14.74
C LYS A 272 6.71 22.24 13.31
N TYR A 273 6.21 21.16 12.71
CA TYR A 273 6.62 20.74 11.36
C TYR A 273 5.59 21.08 10.26
N ALA A 274 4.61 21.96 10.54
CA ALA A 274 3.52 22.26 9.61
C ALA A 274 4.02 22.73 8.24
N PHE A 275 4.98 23.66 8.19
CA PHE A 275 5.48 24.18 6.92
C PHE A 275 6.28 23.17 6.09
N PRO A 276 7.29 22.45 6.65
CA PRO A 276 7.98 21.43 5.88
C PRO A 276 7.09 20.26 5.48
N LEU A 277 6.13 19.82 6.32
CA LEU A 277 5.13 18.82 5.96
C LEU A 277 4.23 19.30 4.82
N PHE A 278 3.74 20.53 4.88
CA PHE A 278 2.90 21.11 3.83
C PHE A 278 3.64 21.14 2.48
N GLY A 279 4.90 21.58 2.46
CA GLY A 279 5.74 21.52 1.26
C GLY A 279 5.90 20.11 0.72
N LEU A 280 6.16 19.15 1.59
CA LEU A 280 6.30 17.73 1.22
C LEU A 280 5.00 17.16 0.63
N PHE A 281 3.84 17.48 1.22
CA PHE A 281 2.54 17.01 0.75
C PHE A 281 2.14 17.63 -0.58
N ILE A 282 2.44 18.92 -0.82
CA ILE A 282 2.23 19.55 -2.14
C ILE A 282 3.01 18.79 -3.21
N VAL A 283 4.29 18.49 -2.97
CA VAL A 283 5.09 17.70 -3.91
C VAL A 283 4.47 16.32 -4.14
N GLY A 284 4.02 15.64 -3.09
CA GLY A 284 3.33 14.35 -3.20
C GLY A 284 2.07 14.42 -4.07
N ILE A 285 1.23 15.44 -3.85
CA ILE A 285 0.02 15.66 -4.65
C ILE A 285 0.38 15.95 -6.11
N LEU A 286 1.40 16.77 -6.37
CA LEU A 286 1.86 17.09 -7.73
C LEU A 286 2.40 15.85 -8.46
N ILE A 287 3.15 14.99 -7.77
CA ILE A 287 3.61 13.70 -8.32
C ILE A 287 2.39 12.84 -8.73
N CYS A 288 1.45 12.64 -7.82
CA CYS A 288 0.26 11.82 -8.08
C CYS A 288 -0.64 12.44 -9.16
N TRP A 289 -0.76 13.77 -9.20
CA TRP A 289 -1.47 14.50 -10.25
C TRP A 289 -0.80 14.31 -11.62
N ALA A 290 0.52 14.43 -11.68
CA ALA A 290 1.27 14.24 -12.92
C ALA A 290 1.15 12.78 -13.43
N LEU A 291 1.22 11.80 -12.53
CA LEU A 291 0.98 10.41 -12.85
C LEU A 291 -0.43 10.22 -13.42
N PHE A 292 -1.45 10.79 -12.79
CA PHE A 292 -2.85 10.66 -13.21
C PHE A 292 -3.08 11.22 -14.62
N PHE A 293 -2.70 12.48 -14.87
CA PHE A 293 -3.05 13.19 -16.10
C PHE A 293 -2.09 12.97 -17.25
N TYR A 294 -0.80 12.75 -16.98
CA TYR A 294 0.20 12.57 -18.03
C TYR A 294 0.56 11.11 -18.24
N LEU A 295 0.85 10.38 -17.18
CA LEU A 295 1.31 9.00 -17.33
C LEU A 295 0.15 8.03 -17.56
N GLY A 296 -0.98 8.22 -16.90
CA GLY A 296 -2.16 7.35 -17.03
C GLY A 296 -2.62 7.17 -18.48
N PRO A 297 -2.92 8.26 -19.23
CA PRO A 297 -3.31 8.15 -20.66
C PRO A 297 -2.22 7.52 -21.54
N ILE A 298 -0.95 7.69 -21.19
CA ILE A 298 0.16 7.10 -21.93
C ILE A 298 0.25 5.60 -21.66
N VAL A 299 0.16 5.17 -20.40
CA VAL A 299 0.34 3.77 -20.00
C VAL A 299 -0.88 2.93 -20.31
N PHE A 300 -2.07 3.42 -20.00
CA PHE A 300 -3.30 2.65 -20.19
C PHE A 300 -3.90 2.87 -21.56
N ARG A 301 -4.17 1.81 -22.29
CA ARG A 301 -4.85 1.89 -23.60
C ARG A 301 -6.37 1.98 -23.46
N GLU A 302 -6.90 1.28 -22.47
CA GLU A 302 -8.33 1.19 -22.20
C GLU A 302 -8.63 1.59 -20.76
N ASN A 303 -9.72 2.27 -20.55
CA ASN A 303 -10.21 2.67 -19.22
C ASN A 303 -9.13 3.40 -18.40
N TRP A 304 -8.38 4.29 -19.07
CA TRP A 304 -7.25 5.00 -18.46
C TRP A 304 -7.69 5.79 -17.24
N PHE A 305 -8.88 6.40 -17.30
CA PHE A 305 -9.40 7.21 -16.20
C PHE A 305 -9.68 6.36 -14.96
N GLU A 306 -10.42 5.27 -15.13
CA GLU A 306 -10.79 4.37 -14.03
C GLU A 306 -9.56 3.70 -13.42
N LYS A 307 -8.58 3.29 -14.23
CA LYS A 307 -7.31 2.72 -13.76
C LYS A 307 -6.47 3.76 -13.02
N SER A 308 -6.36 4.98 -13.56
CA SER A 308 -5.64 6.08 -12.90
C SER A 308 -6.34 6.49 -11.62
N LEU A 309 -7.68 6.51 -11.58
CA LEU A 309 -8.46 6.85 -10.39
C LEU A 309 -8.26 5.79 -9.28
N TYR A 310 -8.29 4.51 -9.64
CA TYR A 310 -8.00 3.44 -8.70
C TYR A 310 -6.59 3.58 -8.12
N THR A 311 -5.60 3.81 -8.99
CA THR A 311 -4.21 3.98 -8.53
C THR A 311 -4.05 5.26 -7.70
N TRP A 312 -4.71 6.39 -8.07
CA TRP A 312 -4.75 7.59 -7.24
C TRP A 312 -5.21 7.27 -5.81
N GLY A 313 -6.36 6.59 -5.68
CA GLY A 313 -6.91 6.22 -4.37
C GLY A 313 -5.95 5.37 -3.53
N TRP A 314 -5.20 4.48 -4.18
CA TRP A 314 -4.25 3.60 -3.52
C TRP A 314 -2.93 4.31 -3.19
N VAL A 315 -2.34 5.08 -4.11
CA VAL A 315 -1.01 5.73 -3.89
C VAL A 315 -1.07 7.00 -3.06
N THR A 316 -2.24 7.53 -2.76
CA THR A 316 -2.41 8.67 -1.85
C THR A 316 -3.09 8.28 -0.53
N GLY A 317 -3.67 7.07 -0.48
CA GLY A 317 -4.42 6.61 0.69
C GLY A 317 -4.25 5.12 0.97
N ILE A 318 -5.33 4.37 0.82
CA ILE A 318 -5.34 2.92 1.07
C ILE A 318 -6.18 2.21 0.01
N MET A 319 -5.96 0.89 -0.14
CA MET A 319 -6.69 0.07 -1.11
C MET A 319 -8.22 0.17 -0.94
N ALA A 320 -8.72 0.29 0.27
CA ALA A 320 -10.16 0.43 0.53
C ALA A 320 -10.74 1.70 -0.12
N ILE A 321 -10.01 2.83 -0.06
CA ILE A 321 -10.44 4.08 -0.71
C ILE A 321 -10.36 3.95 -2.23
N ALA A 322 -9.30 3.32 -2.75
CA ALA A 322 -9.17 3.04 -4.18
C ALA A 322 -10.38 2.25 -4.72
N ILE A 323 -10.78 1.21 -3.99
CA ILE A 323 -11.97 0.41 -4.32
C ILE A 323 -13.25 1.26 -4.23
N ALA A 324 -13.39 2.08 -3.19
CA ALA A 324 -14.56 2.94 -3.01
C ALA A 324 -14.69 3.96 -4.16
N LEU A 325 -13.60 4.64 -4.54
CA LEU A 325 -13.57 5.58 -5.66
C LEU A 325 -13.88 4.88 -7.00
N LEU A 326 -13.28 3.70 -7.23
CA LEU A 326 -13.54 2.91 -8.43
C LEU A 326 -15.02 2.54 -8.53
N ARG A 327 -15.65 2.14 -7.44
CA ARG A 327 -17.07 1.74 -7.43
C ARG A 327 -18.03 2.87 -7.76
N ILE A 328 -17.65 4.13 -7.55
CA ILE A 328 -18.44 5.28 -8.00
C ILE A 328 -18.46 5.36 -9.52
N VAL A 329 -17.34 5.08 -10.18
CA VAL A 329 -17.22 5.19 -11.64
C VAL A 329 -17.44 3.86 -12.37
N ASP A 330 -17.19 2.73 -11.71
CA ASP A 330 -17.40 1.36 -12.24
C ASP A 330 -17.90 0.41 -11.14
N ALA A 331 -19.16 0.59 -10.74
CA ALA A 331 -19.79 -0.17 -9.65
C ALA A 331 -19.77 -1.70 -9.86
N LYS A 332 -19.82 -2.15 -11.12
CA LYS A 332 -19.86 -3.57 -11.51
C LYS A 332 -18.50 -4.14 -11.89
N ASN A 333 -17.43 -3.37 -11.71
CA ASN A 333 -16.04 -3.73 -12.11
C ASN A 333 -15.97 -4.26 -13.56
N LYS A 334 -16.67 -3.61 -14.49
CA LYS A 334 -16.70 -3.98 -15.92
C LYS A 334 -15.31 -3.86 -16.55
N ALA A 335 -14.50 -2.91 -16.08
CA ALA A 335 -13.11 -2.74 -16.49
C ALA A 335 -12.17 -3.81 -15.94
N ASN A 336 -12.61 -4.71 -15.03
CA ASN A 336 -11.84 -5.77 -14.37
C ASN A 336 -10.58 -5.28 -13.64
N ILE A 337 -10.56 -4.02 -13.18
CA ILE A 337 -9.38 -3.39 -12.57
C ILE A 337 -8.95 -4.09 -11.30
N LEU A 338 -9.92 -4.53 -10.47
CA LEU A 338 -9.62 -5.23 -9.22
C LEU A 338 -8.87 -6.54 -9.46
N SER A 339 -9.27 -7.31 -10.48
CA SER A 339 -8.59 -8.56 -10.84
C SER A 339 -7.20 -8.31 -11.41
N ASP A 340 -7.07 -7.32 -12.31
CA ASP A 340 -5.80 -6.96 -12.93
C ASP A 340 -4.81 -6.43 -11.88
N PHE A 341 -5.29 -5.60 -10.93
CA PHE A 341 -4.47 -5.09 -9.82
C PHE A 341 -4.07 -6.20 -8.84
N ALA A 342 -4.98 -7.13 -8.51
CA ALA A 342 -4.66 -8.25 -7.64
C ALA A 342 -3.48 -9.08 -8.19
N VAL A 343 -3.43 -9.30 -9.51
CA VAL A 343 -2.30 -9.94 -10.18
C VAL A 343 -1.04 -9.05 -10.13
N ALA A 344 -1.17 -7.77 -10.45
CA ALA A 344 -0.07 -6.82 -10.44
C ALA A 344 0.58 -6.68 -9.05
N TYR A 345 -0.23 -6.77 -7.98
CA TYR A 345 0.22 -6.59 -6.61
C TYR A 345 1.22 -7.65 -6.14
N PHE A 346 1.28 -8.81 -6.80
CA PHE A 346 2.33 -9.81 -6.53
C PHE A 346 3.75 -9.32 -6.85
N ALA A 347 3.88 -8.39 -7.80
CA ALA A 347 5.17 -7.76 -8.09
C ALA A 347 5.37 -6.49 -7.26
N ILE A 348 4.28 -5.73 -7.00
CA ILE A 348 4.33 -4.46 -6.26
C ILE A 348 4.58 -4.72 -4.77
N GLY A 349 3.90 -5.69 -4.17
CA GLY A 349 4.00 -5.98 -2.73
C GLY A 349 5.44 -6.29 -2.25
N PRO A 350 6.20 -7.19 -2.90
CA PRO A 350 7.61 -7.38 -2.58
C PRO A 350 8.46 -6.12 -2.73
N LEU A 351 8.20 -5.28 -3.74
CA LEU A 351 8.88 -3.99 -3.92
C LEU A 351 8.59 -3.04 -2.73
N GLU A 352 7.33 -2.95 -2.30
CA GLU A 352 6.96 -2.13 -1.14
C GLU A 352 7.64 -2.62 0.14
N VAL A 353 7.59 -3.94 0.42
CA VAL A 353 8.25 -4.53 1.59
C VAL A 353 9.76 -4.24 1.57
N LEU A 354 10.40 -4.36 0.41
CA LEU A 354 11.82 -4.06 0.23
C LEU A 354 12.11 -2.59 0.56
N LEU A 355 11.34 -1.65 -0.01
CA LEU A 355 11.54 -0.22 0.21
C LEU A 355 11.30 0.17 1.67
N VAL A 356 10.22 -0.31 2.28
CA VAL A 356 9.88 -0.05 3.68
C VAL A 356 10.96 -0.59 4.63
N THR A 357 11.56 -1.74 4.30
CA THR A 357 12.63 -2.36 5.09
C THR A 357 13.95 -1.62 4.93
N LEU A 358 14.34 -1.31 3.68
CA LEU A 358 15.65 -0.76 3.39
C LEU A 358 15.75 0.75 3.60
N ALA A 359 14.67 1.52 3.39
CA ALA A 359 14.73 2.98 3.46
C ALA A 359 15.26 3.49 4.80
N PRO A 360 14.73 3.10 5.99
CA PRO A 360 15.26 3.57 7.25
C PRO A 360 16.71 3.15 7.47
N VAL A 361 17.04 1.91 7.08
CA VAL A 361 18.40 1.37 7.22
C VAL A 361 19.41 2.18 6.41
N LEU A 362 19.14 2.40 5.13
CA LEU A 362 20.05 3.13 4.25
C LEU A 362 20.18 4.60 4.64
N ILE A 363 19.08 5.25 5.04
CA ILE A 363 19.07 6.65 5.41
C ILE A 363 19.86 6.87 6.71
N MET A 364 19.65 6.04 7.73
CA MET A 364 20.36 6.17 8.99
C MET A 364 21.86 5.88 8.86
N ASN A 365 22.27 5.15 7.83
CA ASN A 365 23.68 4.90 7.52
C ASN A 365 24.29 5.94 6.55
N GLY A 366 23.62 7.06 6.29
CA GLY A 366 24.14 8.15 5.45
C GLY A 366 23.96 7.96 3.94
N TYR A 367 23.23 6.90 3.49
CA TYR A 367 23.00 6.63 2.07
C TYR A 367 21.71 7.27 1.51
N GLN A 368 21.19 8.34 2.14
CA GLN A 368 19.93 9.00 1.76
C GLN A 368 19.92 9.50 0.31
N TRP A 369 21.02 10.06 -0.18
CA TRP A 369 21.15 10.49 -1.58
C TRP A 369 21.16 9.31 -2.55
N GLY A 370 21.92 8.25 -2.20
CA GLY A 370 21.96 7.02 -2.98
C GLY A 370 20.60 6.35 -3.08
N PHE A 371 19.87 6.26 -1.97
CA PHE A 371 18.51 5.73 -1.92
C PHE A 371 17.56 6.51 -2.85
N SER A 372 17.59 7.84 -2.77
CA SER A 372 16.77 8.71 -3.62
C SER A 372 17.08 8.53 -5.12
N ILE A 373 18.36 8.55 -5.49
CA ILE A 373 18.78 8.43 -6.89
C ILE A 373 18.44 7.05 -7.46
N VAL A 374 18.66 5.99 -6.68
CA VAL A 374 18.37 4.61 -7.13
C VAL A 374 16.87 4.39 -7.33
N THR A 375 16.04 4.85 -6.39
CA THR A 375 14.58 4.72 -6.51
C THR A 375 14.03 5.54 -7.68
N LEU A 376 14.51 6.75 -7.88
CA LEU A 376 14.16 7.58 -9.05
C LEU A 376 14.59 6.94 -10.35
N GLY A 377 15.85 6.50 -10.42
CA GLY A 377 16.43 5.85 -11.60
C GLY A 377 15.68 4.58 -11.98
N ALA A 378 15.31 3.77 -10.98
CA ALA A 378 14.49 2.57 -11.20
C ALA A 378 13.10 2.91 -11.77
N GLY A 379 12.44 3.94 -11.24
CA GLY A 379 11.16 4.41 -11.76
C GLY A 379 11.27 4.97 -13.20
N ILE A 380 12.34 5.72 -13.51
CA ILE A 380 12.60 6.21 -14.87
C ILE A 380 12.88 5.03 -15.81
N LEU A 381 13.65 4.04 -15.38
CA LEU A 381 13.93 2.84 -16.19
C LEU A 381 12.64 2.09 -16.53
N LEU A 382 11.75 1.88 -15.55
CA LEU A 382 10.45 1.27 -15.80
C LEU A 382 9.60 2.08 -16.78
N LEU A 383 9.62 3.42 -16.67
CA LEU A 383 8.95 4.31 -17.61
C LEU A 383 9.50 4.13 -19.03
N LEU A 384 10.80 4.13 -19.20
CA LEU A 384 11.43 3.94 -20.50
C LEU A 384 11.12 2.58 -21.11
N ILE A 385 11.13 1.51 -20.30
CA ILE A 385 10.76 0.16 -20.72
C ILE A 385 9.32 0.12 -21.26
N ILE A 386 8.34 0.69 -20.52
CA ILE A 386 6.94 0.65 -20.97
C ILE A 386 6.72 1.50 -22.22
N LEU A 387 7.39 2.64 -22.35
CA LEU A 387 7.33 3.48 -23.55
C LEU A 387 7.93 2.76 -24.75
N PHE A 388 9.09 2.13 -24.59
CA PHE A 388 9.73 1.34 -25.65
C PHE A 388 8.85 0.18 -26.12
N LEU A 389 8.29 -0.59 -25.19
CA LEU A 389 7.37 -1.69 -25.53
C LEU A 389 6.13 -1.18 -26.29
N LYS A 390 5.61 0.00 -25.92
CA LYS A 390 4.46 0.61 -26.62
C LYS A 390 4.83 1.06 -28.04
N MET A 391 5.97 1.70 -28.22
CA MET A 391 6.44 2.11 -29.54
C MET A 391 6.66 0.90 -30.45
N ARG A 392 7.27 -0.17 -29.94
CA ARG A 392 7.48 -1.41 -30.71
C ARG A 392 6.15 -2.03 -31.15
N MET A 393 5.16 -2.13 -30.24
CA MET A 393 3.85 -2.66 -30.60
C MET A 393 3.08 -1.76 -31.57
N ALA A 394 3.27 -0.45 -31.51
CA ALA A 394 2.68 0.48 -32.49
C ALA A 394 3.30 0.33 -33.88
N ALA A 395 4.62 0.07 -33.94
CA ALA A 395 5.32 -0.21 -35.20
C ALA A 395 4.90 -1.54 -35.83
N GLU A 396 4.64 -2.57 -35.00
CA GLU A 396 4.15 -3.88 -35.48
C GLU A 396 2.68 -3.84 -35.96
N CYS A 397 1.87 -2.89 -35.50
CA CYS A 397 0.49 -2.68 -35.92
C CYS A 397 0.31 -1.71 -37.11
N ASN A 398 1.38 -1.24 -37.75
CA ASN A 398 1.27 -0.33 -38.89
C ASN A 398 0.79 -1.08 -40.15
N PRO A 399 -0.39 -0.77 -40.76
CA PRO A 399 -0.99 -1.53 -41.86
C PRO A 399 -0.29 -1.34 -43.20
N GLN A 400 0.87 -0.68 -43.26
CA GLN A 400 1.57 -0.38 -44.52
C GLN A 400 2.68 -1.38 -44.90
N ASP A 401 2.69 -2.59 -44.33
CA ASP A 401 3.55 -3.66 -44.83
C ASP A 401 2.73 -4.57 -45.77
N PRO A 402 2.93 -4.47 -47.13
CA PRO A 402 2.12 -5.20 -48.11
C PRO A 402 2.48 -6.69 -48.23
N GLY A 403 3.26 -7.22 -47.28
CA GLY A 403 3.86 -8.54 -47.38
C GLY A 403 3.27 -9.65 -46.51
N LYS A 404 2.25 -9.44 -45.68
CA LYS A 404 1.62 -10.53 -44.91
C LYS A 404 0.17 -10.78 -45.33
N PRO A 405 -0.15 -12.01 -45.85
CA PRO A 405 -1.52 -12.35 -46.17
C PRO A 405 -2.39 -12.41 -44.94
N HIS A 406 -3.55 -11.74 -45.00
CA HIS A 406 -4.60 -11.83 -44.03
C HIS A 406 -5.05 -13.29 -43.87
N GLN A 407 -4.71 -13.95 -42.78
CA GLN A 407 -5.46 -15.11 -42.32
C GLN A 407 -6.72 -14.62 -41.62
N ILE A 408 -7.77 -14.42 -42.39
CA ILE A 408 -9.14 -14.34 -41.90
C ILE A 408 -9.53 -15.76 -41.52
N THR A 409 -9.45 -16.09 -40.24
CA THR A 409 -10.13 -17.26 -39.71
C THR A 409 -11.61 -16.92 -39.55
N ASP A 410 -12.38 -17.33 -40.57
CA ASP A 410 -13.80 -17.46 -40.51
C ASP A 410 -14.21 -18.35 -39.34
N ILE A 411 -14.79 -17.79 -38.29
CA ILE A 411 -15.56 -18.53 -37.30
C ILE A 411 -17.05 -18.18 -37.57
N ARG A 412 -17.61 -18.80 -38.59
CA ARG A 412 -19.04 -19.09 -38.70
C ARG A 412 -19.20 -20.59 -38.56
N SER A 413 -20.20 -20.97 -37.74
CA SER A 413 -20.77 -22.32 -37.48
C SER A 413 -20.08 -23.16 -36.42
N GLU A 414 -20.55 -23.12 -35.19
CA GLU A 414 -21.43 -24.13 -34.57
C GLU A 414 -21.90 -23.60 -33.20
#